data_c19618a68d0fb9186ba55baf3d128705
#
_entry.id   c19618a68d0fb9186ba55baf3d128705
#
_cell.length_a   1.000
_cell.length_b   1.000
_cell.length_c   1.000
_cell.angle_alpha   90.00
_cell.angle_beta   90.00
_cell.angle_gamma   90.00
#
_symmetry.space_group_name_H-M   'P 1'
#
loop_
_entity.id
_entity.type
_entity.pdbx_description
1 polymer ?
#
loop_
_entity_poly.entity_id
_entity_poly.type
_entity_poly.pdbx_seq_one_letter_code
_entity_poly.pdbx_strand_id
1 'polypeptide(L)'
;MLRTSRRRRIAATALAVGSIAVLAGCGTSGGSSTPTEAVDELGDYEGEVSIIAWAGYVEDGSNDPDYDWVSGFEEKTGCQVTSKTFNTSDEAVTLMKTGDYDVVSASGDASLRLIAAGDVQPVNVDLIPSYEGVYDFLKDQPWNTVDGEHYGVPHGYGANLLLYNTEVVTPAPTSWDVVFDKAGDYSGKITAYDNPIYIADAAVYLMTHQPDLGIENPYALDETQFQAAVDLLKEQRQHVGEYWSDYLKEIQAFETGDSVAGTTWQVIQNVLAGEGATTDVVLPDEGATGWSDTWMISSTTEHPNCSYAWLDWIASPEVNGVATSYFGEAPSSDAACDYREDCEAYHAGDADYASQIWYWTTPIAECLDGRTDVECMDYSAWTEAWSEIKG
;
A
#
# COMPACT_ATOMS: atom_id res chain seq x y z
N MET A 1 -56.22 -44.33 -4.09
CA MET A 1 -56.89 -44.69 -2.83
C MET A 1 -56.70 -43.49 -1.90
N LEU A 2 -57.62 -42.53 -1.81
CA LEU A 2 -58.82 -42.42 -1.02
C LEU A 2 -58.59 -42.67 0.49
N ARG A 3 -58.62 -41.61 1.30
CA ARG A 3 -59.67 -41.11 2.18
C ARG A 3 -59.10 -40.15 3.23
N THR A 4 -59.51 -38.92 3.26
CA THR A 4 -60.58 -38.21 3.99
C THR A 4 -60.27 -37.94 5.48
N SER A 5 -60.10 -36.72 5.80
CA SER A 5 -60.92 -35.71 6.45
C SER A 5 -61.23 -35.93 7.95
N ARG A 6 -61.00 -34.87 8.76
CA ARG A 6 -62.01 -34.35 9.68
C ARG A 6 -61.60 -33.01 10.29
N ARG A 7 -62.41 -32.05 10.02
CA ARG A 7 -62.52 -30.74 10.71
C ARG A 7 -63.12 -30.96 12.13
N ARG A 8 -62.63 -30.19 13.09
CA ARG A 8 -63.48 -29.75 14.21
C ARG A 8 -63.17 -28.30 14.56
N ARG A 9 -64.18 -27.45 14.47
CA ARG A 9 -64.32 -26.09 14.97
C ARG A 9 -64.80 -26.18 16.43
N ILE A 10 -64.56 -25.14 17.20
CA ILE A 10 -65.33 -24.55 18.33
C ILE A 10 -64.30 -23.84 19.21
N ALA A 11 -64.41 -22.67 19.79
CA ALA A 11 -65.31 -21.52 19.73
C ALA A 11 -64.56 -20.38 20.46
N ALA A 12 -64.96 -19.19 20.18
CA ALA A 12 -64.42 -17.95 20.71
C ALA A 12 -64.78 -17.72 22.19
N THR A 13 -63.87 -17.07 22.92
CA THR A 13 -64.23 -16.24 24.06
C THR A 13 -63.37 -14.97 24.04
N ALA A 14 -64.01 -13.83 23.85
CA ALA A 14 -63.43 -12.52 23.95
C ALA A 14 -63.31 -12.08 25.40
N LEU A 15 -62.17 -11.50 25.77
CA LEU A 15 -62.07 -10.55 26.89
C LEU A 15 -61.11 -9.41 26.47
N ALA A 16 -61.69 -8.24 26.41
CA ALA A 16 -61.00 -6.98 26.21
C ALA A 16 -60.46 -6.47 27.56
N VAL A 17 -59.21 -5.98 27.59
CA VAL A 17 -58.81 -4.90 28.51
C VAL A 17 -57.45 -4.31 28.05
N GLY A 18 -57.44 -2.98 27.87
CA GLY A 18 -56.28 -2.13 28.22
C GLY A 18 -55.26 -1.83 27.14
N SER A 19 -55.51 -0.77 26.37
CA SER A 19 -54.53 -0.08 25.54
C SER A 19 -53.45 0.57 26.40
N ILE A 20 -52.20 0.22 26.16
CA ILE A 20 -51.03 1.07 26.42
C ILE A 20 -50.29 1.17 25.08
N ALA A 21 -50.41 2.28 24.41
CA ALA A 21 -49.65 2.62 23.23
C ALA A 21 -48.21 2.98 23.68
N VAL A 22 -47.26 2.06 23.48
CA VAL A 22 -45.84 2.41 23.45
C VAL A 22 -45.51 2.68 22.01
N LEU A 23 -45.30 3.94 21.67
CA LEU A 23 -44.72 4.38 20.43
C LEU A 23 -43.25 3.89 20.39
N ALA A 24 -43.02 2.73 19.80
CA ALA A 24 -41.67 2.32 19.37
C ALA A 24 -41.39 3.11 18.07
N GLY A 25 -40.65 4.20 18.20
CA GLY A 25 -40.04 4.87 17.06
C GLY A 25 -39.04 3.92 16.44
N CYS A 26 -39.32 3.44 15.22
CA CYS A 26 -38.29 2.90 14.35
C CYS A 26 -37.39 4.06 13.93
N GLY A 27 -36.38 4.34 14.72
CA GLY A 27 -35.22 5.09 14.28
C GLY A 27 -34.44 4.18 13.34
N THR A 28 -34.43 4.48 12.06
CA THR A 28 -33.38 4.03 11.16
C THR A 28 -32.10 4.70 11.65
N SER A 29 -31.36 4.00 12.51
CA SER A 29 -29.97 4.34 12.79
C SER A 29 -29.19 4.04 11.51
N GLY A 30 -28.99 5.06 10.66
CA GLY A 30 -27.82 5.13 9.83
C GLY A 30 -26.64 5.09 10.80
N GLY A 31 -25.94 3.99 10.80
CA GLY A 31 -24.70 3.86 11.57
C GLY A 31 -23.69 4.84 11.00
N SER A 32 -23.58 6.01 11.61
CA SER A 32 -22.37 6.78 11.62
C SER A 32 -21.43 5.96 12.51
N SER A 33 -20.50 5.21 11.92
CA SER A 33 -19.40 4.62 12.67
C SER A 33 -18.64 5.79 13.30
N THR A 34 -18.77 5.95 14.60
CA THR A 34 -17.88 6.84 15.36
C THR A 34 -16.48 6.28 15.10
N PRO A 35 -15.48 7.11 14.72
CA PRO A 35 -14.11 6.63 14.64
C PRO A 35 -13.76 5.97 15.98
N THR A 36 -13.19 4.77 15.92
CA THR A 36 -12.66 4.13 17.12
C THR A 36 -11.51 4.99 17.61
N GLU A 37 -11.55 5.46 18.87
CA GLU A 37 -10.47 6.25 19.44
C GLU A 37 -9.22 5.37 19.63
N ALA A 38 -8.03 5.96 19.50
CA ALA A 38 -6.78 5.27 19.79
C ALA A 38 -6.75 4.78 21.26
N VAL A 39 -6.03 3.69 21.50
CA VAL A 39 -5.84 3.15 22.85
C VAL A 39 -5.00 4.13 23.70
N ASP A 40 -5.45 4.46 24.92
CA ASP A 40 -4.75 5.38 25.82
C ASP A 40 -3.58 4.71 26.56
N GLU A 41 -3.73 3.41 26.89
CA GLU A 41 -2.73 2.61 27.61
C GLU A 41 -2.81 1.14 27.19
N LEU A 42 -1.67 0.43 27.21
CA LEU A 42 -1.63 -0.99 26.91
C LEU A 42 -1.99 -1.81 28.17
N GLY A 43 -2.78 -2.87 27.94
CA GLY A 43 -3.15 -3.88 28.92
C GLY A 43 -2.30 -5.15 28.84
N ASP A 44 -2.86 -6.27 29.34
CA ASP A 44 -2.28 -7.60 29.16
C ASP A 44 -2.43 -8.05 27.69
N TYR A 45 -1.45 -8.78 27.17
CA TYR A 45 -1.51 -9.34 25.82
C TYR A 45 -2.60 -10.39 25.69
N GLU A 46 -3.34 -10.38 24.58
CA GLU A 46 -4.48 -11.26 24.34
C GLU A 46 -4.04 -12.69 23.95
N GLY A 47 -2.78 -12.87 23.54
CA GLY A 47 -2.18 -14.17 23.27
C GLY A 47 -2.19 -14.57 21.80
N GLU A 48 -2.77 -13.78 20.90
CA GLU A 48 -2.75 -13.99 19.44
C GLU A 48 -2.86 -12.68 18.69
N VAL A 49 -2.38 -12.67 17.42
CA VAL A 49 -2.54 -11.59 16.46
C VAL A 49 -2.60 -12.16 15.05
N SER A 50 -3.55 -11.69 14.25
CA SER A 50 -3.71 -12.07 12.84
C SER A 50 -3.28 -10.92 11.93
N ILE A 51 -2.39 -11.19 10.99
CA ILE A 51 -1.70 -10.17 10.20
C ILE A 51 -1.86 -10.46 8.71
N ILE A 52 -2.21 -9.44 7.91
CA ILE A 52 -2.04 -9.48 6.47
C ILE A 52 -0.91 -8.56 6.05
N ALA A 53 -0.05 -9.05 5.15
CA ALA A 53 1.14 -8.31 4.76
C ALA A 53 1.62 -8.68 3.35
N TRP A 54 2.47 -7.85 2.80
CA TRP A 54 3.27 -8.20 1.63
C TRP A 54 4.13 -9.44 1.92
N ALA A 55 4.42 -10.22 0.88
CA ALA A 55 5.36 -11.33 1.00
C ALA A 55 6.73 -10.82 1.47
N GLY A 56 7.34 -11.49 2.45
CA GLY A 56 8.62 -11.09 3.03
C GLY A 56 8.52 -10.15 4.24
N TYR A 57 7.32 -9.71 4.66
CA TYR A 57 7.15 -8.81 5.80
C TYR A 57 6.86 -9.53 7.13
N VAL A 58 6.44 -10.79 7.09
CA VAL A 58 6.12 -11.60 8.29
C VAL A 58 6.74 -12.99 8.11
N GLU A 59 8.05 -13.09 8.33
CA GLU A 59 8.79 -14.33 8.15
C GLU A 59 8.95 -15.09 9.48
N ASP A 60 8.63 -16.39 9.42
CA ASP A 60 8.66 -17.35 10.54
C ASP A 60 9.73 -18.46 10.33
N GLY A 61 10.68 -18.24 9.43
CA GLY A 61 11.71 -19.21 9.06
C GLY A 61 11.25 -20.34 8.14
N SER A 62 9.97 -20.37 7.74
CA SER A 62 9.46 -21.42 6.86
C SER A 62 9.91 -21.27 5.40
N ASN A 63 10.07 -20.03 4.94
CA ASN A 63 10.58 -19.71 3.60
C ASN A 63 12.11 -19.81 3.55
N ASP A 64 12.78 -19.19 4.51
CA ASP A 64 14.22 -19.22 4.70
C ASP A 64 14.53 -19.29 6.20
N PRO A 65 15.17 -20.37 6.70
CA PRO A 65 15.43 -20.56 8.13
C PRO A 65 16.40 -19.53 8.74
N ASP A 66 17.09 -18.74 7.94
CA ASP A 66 17.96 -17.66 8.41
C ASP A 66 17.16 -16.36 8.71
N TYR A 67 15.88 -16.33 8.33
CA TYR A 67 14.99 -15.17 8.49
C TYR A 67 13.73 -15.54 9.26
N ASP A 68 13.76 -15.28 10.57
CA ASP A 68 12.67 -15.56 11.49
C ASP A 68 12.60 -14.48 12.58
N TRP A 69 11.71 -13.54 12.43
CA TRP A 69 11.40 -12.54 13.48
C TRP A 69 10.05 -12.77 14.15
N VAL A 70 9.24 -13.68 13.62
CA VAL A 70 7.97 -14.08 14.22
C VAL A 70 8.20 -14.86 15.51
N SER A 71 9.05 -15.89 15.50
CA SER A 71 9.33 -16.68 16.69
C SER A 71 9.88 -15.85 17.86
N GLY A 72 10.72 -14.84 17.57
CA GLY A 72 11.24 -13.91 18.58
C GLY A 72 10.13 -13.03 19.19
N PHE A 73 9.18 -12.60 18.39
CA PHE A 73 8.00 -11.88 18.86
C PHE A 73 7.12 -12.73 19.76
N GLU A 74 6.81 -13.96 19.33
CA GLU A 74 6.00 -14.91 20.09
C GLU A 74 6.63 -15.28 21.44
N GLU A 75 7.96 -15.51 21.45
CA GLU A 75 8.70 -15.79 22.69
C GLU A 75 8.66 -14.61 23.66
N LYS A 76 8.79 -13.38 23.16
CA LYS A 76 8.83 -12.16 23.97
C LYS A 76 7.47 -11.77 24.53
N THR A 77 6.40 -11.94 23.74
CA THR A 77 5.06 -11.41 24.07
C THR A 77 4.06 -12.50 24.48
N GLY A 78 4.23 -13.72 24.00
CA GLY A 78 3.23 -14.78 24.08
C GLY A 78 2.10 -14.64 23.07
N CYS A 79 2.10 -13.60 22.21
CA CYS A 79 1.14 -13.42 21.12
C CYS A 79 1.49 -14.34 19.94
N GLN A 80 0.68 -15.36 19.68
CA GLN A 80 0.88 -16.25 18.54
C GLN A 80 0.48 -15.53 17.25
N VAL A 81 1.36 -15.56 16.24
CA VAL A 81 1.15 -14.89 14.97
C VAL A 81 0.50 -15.83 13.96
N THR A 82 -0.57 -15.40 13.33
CA THR A 82 -1.05 -15.99 12.08
C THR A 82 -0.94 -14.96 10.99
N SER A 83 -0.32 -15.32 9.87
CA SER A 83 -0.13 -14.38 8.78
C SER A 83 -0.75 -14.88 7.47
N LYS A 84 -1.15 -13.93 6.63
CA LYS A 84 -1.56 -14.16 5.25
C LYS A 84 -0.95 -13.10 4.35
N THR A 85 -0.34 -13.54 3.26
CA THR A 85 0.17 -12.62 2.23
C THR A 85 -0.92 -12.20 1.25
N PHE A 86 -0.76 -11.02 0.69
CA PHE A 86 -1.51 -10.50 -0.44
C PHE A 86 -0.54 -9.99 -1.52
N ASN A 87 -1.03 -9.79 -2.75
CA ASN A 87 -0.21 -9.43 -3.90
C ASN A 87 -0.52 -8.02 -4.43
N THR A 88 -1.64 -7.42 -4.02
CA THR A 88 -2.05 -6.08 -4.47
C THR A 88 -2.71 -5.31 -3.33
N SER A 89 -2.60 -3.98 -3.36
CA SER A 89 -3.31 -3.08 -2.44
C SER A 89 -4.83 -3.30 -2.43
N ASP A 90 -5.43 -3.64 -3.57
CA ASP A 90 -6.87 -3.96 -3.66
C ASP A 90 -7.23 -5.26 -2.93
N GLU A 91 -6.35 -6.26 -2.96
CA GLU A 91 -6.53 -7.48 -2.16
C GLU A 91 -6.44 -7.17 -0.67
N ALA A 92 -5.47 -6.36 -0.23
CA ALA A 92 -5.33 -5.93 1.17
C ALA A 92 -6.61 -5.23 1.67
N VAL A 93 -7.12 -4.25 0.92
CA VAL A 93 -8.38 -3.55 1.24
C VAL A 93 -9.56 -4.52 1.30
N THR A 94 -9.63 -5.50 0.40
CA THR A 94 -10.71 -6.49 0.39
C THR A 94 -10.63 -7.41 1.60
N LEU A 95 -9.43 -7.84 1.99
CA LEU A 95 -9.22 -8.71 3.15
C LEU A 95 -9.55 -7.99 4.46
N MET A 96 -9.14 -6.74 4.63
CA MET A 96 -9.45 -5.96 5.83
C MET A 96 -10.96 -5.78 6.06
N LYS A 97 -11.75 -5.66 4.99
CA LYS A 97 -13.22 -5.57 5.08
C LYS A 97 -13.89 -6.82 5.64
N THR A 98 -13.20 -7.96 5.70
CA THR A 98 -13.74 -9.18 6.32
C THR A 98 -13.84 -9.07 7.83
N GLY A 99 -12.99 -8.25 8.46
CA GLY A 99 -12.86 -8.13 9.91
C GLY A 99 -12.14 -9.31 10.57
N ASP A 100 -11.48 -10.18 9.77
CA ASP A 100 -10.81 -11.39 10.25
C ASP A 100 -9.35 -11.13 10.67
N TYR A 101 -8.83 -9.92 10.45
CA TYR A 101 -7.42 -9.58 10.67
C TYR A 101 -7.26 -8.38 11.58
N ASP A 102 -6.22 -8.43 12.42
CA ASP A 102 -5.89 -7.40 13.41
C ASP A 102 -4.97 -6.31 12.85
N VAL A 103 -4.02 -6.71 12.00
CA VAL A 103 -2.96 -5.81 11.49
C VAL A 103 -2.81 -5.98 9.97
N VAL A 104 -2.53 -4.88 9.29
CA VAL A 104 -2.20 -4.84 7.86
C VAL A 104 -0.96 -4.00 7.61
N SER A 105 -0.07 -4.44 6.71
CA SER A 105 0.93 -3.57 6.09
C SER A 105 0.32 -2.95 4.83
N ALA A 106 0.03 -1.66 4.83
CA ALA A 106 -0.67 -0.99 3.73
C ALA A 106 0.25 -0.01 3.01
N SER A 107 0.34 -0.15 1.68
CA SER A 107 0.95 0.88 0.84
C SER A 107 0.06 2.12 0.75
N GLY A 108 0.64 3.28 0.45
CA GLY A 108 -0.05 4.56 0.53
C GLY A 108 -1.26 4.70 -0.41
N ASP A 109 -1.31 3.92 -1.48
CA ASP A 109 -2.47 3.83 -2.38
C ASP A 109 -3.67 3.09 -1.77
N ALA A 110 -3.46 2.33 -0.69
CA ALA A 110 -4.50 1.64 0.07
C ALA A 110 -4.87 2.35 1.37
N SER A 111 -3.92 3.01 2.05
CA SER A 111 -4.08 3.47 3.42
C SER A 111 -5.25 4.45 3.60
N LEU A 112 -5.38 5.48 2.77
CA LEU A 112 -6.52 6.41 2.88
C LEU A 112 -7.86 5.74 2.59
N ARG A 113 -7.88 4.70 1.76
CA ARG A 113 -9.09 3.90 1.50
C ARG A 113 -9.52 3.12 2.73
N LEU A 114 -8.55 2.53 3.45
CA LEU A 114 -8.80 1.84 4.72
C LEU A 114 -9.26 2.80 5.81
N ILE A 115 -8.62 3.96 5.92
CA ILE A 115 -8.98 5.02 6.87
C ILE A 115 -10.39 5.55 6.58
N ALA A 116 -10.66 5.93 5.33
CA ALA A 116 -11.96 6.47 4.92
C ALA A 116 -13.11 5.47 5.06
N ALA A 117 -12.83 4.16 4.89
CA ALA A 117 -13.81 3.10 5.11
C ALA A 117 -14.06 2.82 6.59
N GLY A 118 -13.17 3.27 7.49
CA GLY A 118 -13.18 2.93 8.90
C GLY A 118 -12.75 1.48 9.17
N ASP A 119 -12.00 0.88 8.26
CA ASP A 119 -11.47 -0.50 8.39
C ASP A 119 -10.25 -0.54 9.32
N VAL A 120 -9.57 0.59 9.53
CA VAL A 120 -8.46 0.77 10.47
C VAL A 120 -8.76 1.88 11.47
N GLN A 121 -8.09 1.84 12.62
CA GLN A 121 -8.28 2.80 13.71
C GLN A 121 -7.05 3.71 13.88
N PRO A 122 -7.20 4.89 14.52
CA PRO A 122 -6.08 5.68 14.96
C PRO A 122 -5.16 4.89 15.90
N VAL A 123 -3.86 5.20 15.84
CA VAL A 123 -2.81 4.57 16.64
C VAL A 123 -2.14 5.61 17.53
N ASN A 124 -2.10 5.34 18.83
CA ASN A 124 -1.35 6.16 19.78
C ASN A 124 0.14 5.81 19.67
N VAL A 125 0.88 6.59 18.91
CA VAL A 125 2.31 6.35 18.65
C VAL A 125 3.19 6.52 19.89
N ASP A 126 2.72 7.19 20.95
CA ASP A 126 3.42 7.28 22.23
C ASP A 126 3.52 5.91 22.95
N LEU A 127 2.69 4.96 22.58
CA LEU A 127 2.72 3.57 23.06
C LEU A 127 3.66 2.67 22.26
N ILE A 128 4.34 3.22 21.25
CA ILE A 128 5.24 2.50 20.33
C ILE A 128 6.63 3.14 20.40
N PRO A 129 7.49 2.73 21.36
CA PRO A 129 8.82 3.32 21.57
C PRO A 129 9.68 3.41 20.30
N SER A 130 9.59 2.40 19.42
CA SER A 130 10.35 2.36 18.18
C SER A 130 9.96 3.45 17.18
N TYR A 131 8.76 4.05 17.31
CA TYR A 131 8.31 5.15 16.46
C TYR A 131 9.16 6.42 16.62
N GLU A 132 9.77 6.65 17.79
CA GLU A 132 10.65 7.80 17.99
C GLU A 132 11.80 7.84 16.98
N GLY A 133 12.35 6.65 16.65
CA GLY A 133 13.48 6.49 15.73
C GLY A 133 13.13 6.57 14.23
N VAL A 134 11.86 6.55 13.88
CA VAL A 134 11.41 6.64 12.47
C VAL A 134 11.84 7.98 11.86
N TYR A 135 12.30 7.96 10.60
CA TYR A 135 12.71 9.18 9.88
C TYR A 135 11.57 10.21 9.82
N ASP A 136 11.89 11.48 10.02
CA ASP A 136 10.89 12.56 10.04
C ASP A 136 10.14 12.70 8.69
N PHE A 137 10.79 12.37 7.57
CA PHE A 137 10.15 12.42 6.25
C PHE A 137 9.17 11.26 6.00
N LEU A 138 9.06 10.29 6.90
CA LEU A 138 8.06 9.21 6.87
C LEU A 138 6.94 9.41 7.89
N LYS A 139 7.15 10.28 8.90
CA LYS A 139 6.15 10.62 9.92
C LYS A 139 5.17 11.67 9.39
N ASP A 140 3.98 11.70 9.93
CA ASP A 140 2.97 12.75 9.69
C ASP A 140 2.66 13.00 8.20
N GLN A 141 2.73 11.93 7.41
CA GLN A 141 2.53 12.02 5.98
C GLN A 141 1.06 11.80 5.57
N PRO A 142 0.62 12.33 4.41
CA PRO A 142 -0.76 12.20 3.97
C PRO A 142 -1.29 10.75 3.89
N TRP A 143 -0.41 9.77 3.70
CA TRP A 143 -0.82 8.36 3.61
C TRP A 143 -0.90 7.65 4.96
N ASN A 144 -0.42 8.25 6.06
CA ASN A 144 -0.46 7.62 7.38
C ASN A 144 -1.04 8.52 8.49
N THR A 145 -1.40 9.77 8.17
CA THR A 145 -1.92 10.75 9.13
C THR A 145 -3.07 11.53 8.51
N VAL A 146 -4.23 11.50 9.14
CA VAL A 146 -5.44 12.20 8.70
C VAL A 146 -6.02 13.00 9.87
N ASP A 147 -6.33 14.26 9.65
CA ASP A 147 -6.87 15.18 10.67
C ASP A 147 -6.02 15.30 11.95
N GLY A 148 -4.72 15.02 11.83
CA GLY A 148 -3.76 15.03 12.94
C GLY A 148 -3.72 13.74 13.76
N GLU A 149 -4.48 12.72 13.37
CA GLU A 149 -4.45 11.39 13.97
C GLU A 149 -3.54 10.46 13.16
N HIS A 150 -2.66 9.74 13.85
CA HIS A 150 -1.79 8.72 13.24
C HIS A 150 -2.57 7.42 13.05
N TYR A 151 -2.33 6.74 11.93
CA TYR A 151 -2.99 5.46 11.63
C TYR A 151 -2.02 4.28 11.54
N GLY A 152 -0.76 4.47 11.92
CA GLY A 152 0.19 3.38 11.96
C GLY A 152 1.65 3.80 11.99
N VAL A 153 2.53 2.82 11.75
CA VAL A 153 3.99 2.96 11.82
C VAL A 153 4.60 2.60 10.47
N PRO A 154 5.43 3.47 9.87
CA PRO A 154 6.15 3.15 8.64
C PRO A 154 7.06 1.92 8.80
N HIS A 155 7.00 0.99 7.83
CA HIS A 155 7.86 -0.19 7.80
C HIS A 155 9.22 0.12 7.18
N GLY A 156 9.20 0.65 5.98
CA GLY A 156 10.35 1.00 5.16
C GLY A 156 9.91 1.88 4.00
N TYR A 157 10.80 2.11 3.05
CA TYR A 157 10.46 2.88 1.86
C TYR A 157 11.35 2.50 0.66
N GLY A 158 10.84 2.78 -0.53
CA GLY A 158 11.56 2.57 -1.78
C GLY A 158 11.06 3.46 -2.90
N ALA A 159 11.85 3.56 -3.96
CA ALA A 159 11.49 4.28 -5.18
C ALA A 159 11.13 3.31 -6.31
N ASN A 160 10.21 3.73 -7.17
CA ASN A 160 10.03 3.14 -8.47
C ASN A 160 11.12 3.69 -9.40
N LEU A 161 12.10 2.86 -9.74
CA LEU A 161 13.26 3.24 -10.52
C LEU A 161 13.06 2.90 -12.02
N LEU A 162 13.84 3.50 -12.86
CA LEU A 162 13.95 3.11 -14.27
C LEU A 162 15.02 2.03 -14.41
N LEU A 163 14.58 0.77 -14.65
CA LEU A 163 15.44 -0.35 -14.99
C LEU A 163 15.74 -0.33 -16.50
N TYR A 164 16.99 -0.60 -16.88
CA TYR A 164 17.35 -0.70 -18.28
C TYR A 164 18.46 -1.72 -18.53
N ASN A 165 18.45 -2.31 -19.72
CA ASN A 165 19.53 -3.17 -20.20
C ASN A 165 20.67 -2.28 -20.74
N THR A 166 21.86 -2.35 -20.11
CA THR A 166 23.01 -1.48 -20.39
C THR A 166 23.65 -1.71 -21.74
N GLU A 167 23.40 -2.86 -22.38
CA GLU A 167 23.90 -3.17 -23.73
C GLU A 167 22.95 -2.66 -24.83
N VAL A 168 21.67 -2.47 -24.52
CA VAL A 168 20.63 -2.12 -25.48
C VAL A 168 20.28 -0.63 -25.39
N VAL A 169 20.07 -0.11 -24.18
CA VAL A 169 19.71 1.28 -23.95
C VAL A 169 20.99 2.08 -23.72
N THR A 170 21.47 2.72 -24.78
CA THR A 170 22.72 3.48 -24.76
C THR A 170 22.57 4.85 -25.42
N PRO A 171 23.06 5.94 -24.81
CA PRO A 171 23.74 6.02 -23.51
C PRO A 171 22.80 5.67 -22.36
N ALA A 172 23.34 5.51 -21.14
CA ALA A 172 22.53 5.33 -19.93
C ALA A 172 21.46 6.42 -19.84
N PRO A 173 20.19 6.07 -19.57
CA PRO A 173 19.10 7.03 -19.50
C PRO A 173 19.21 7.88 -18.23
N THR A 174 18.72 9.12 -18.30
CA THR A 174 18.56 10.02 -17.14
C THR A 174 17.13 10.52 -17.00
N SER A 175 16.22 10.03 -17.83
CA SER A 175 14.83 10.50 -17.94
C SER A 175 13.90 9.33 -18.19
N TRP A 176 12.67 9.46 -17.72
CA TRP A 176 11.57 8.57 -18.06
C TRP A 176 11.17 8.60 -19.55
N ASP A 177 11.74 9.49 -20.35
CA ASP A 177 11.46 9.58 -21.79
C ASP A 177 11.67 8.23 -22.52
N VAL A 178 12.57 7.38 -22.03
CA VAL A 178 12.85 6.04 -22.57
C VAL A 178 11.59 5.16 -22.60
N VAL A 179 10.73 5.28 -21.60
CA VAL A 179 9.49 4.50 -21.49
C VAL A 179 8.24 5.29 -21.91
N PHE A 180 8.37 6.60 -22.16
CA PHE A 180 7.30 7.47 -22.66
C PHE A 180 7.58 7.94 -24.09
N ASP A 181 8.14 9.13 -24.30
CA ASP A 181 8.29 9.75 -25.63
C ASP A 181 9.16 8.93 -26.60
N LYS A 182 10.15 8.18 -26.07
CA LYS A 182 11.05 7.30 -26.84
C LYS A 182 10.66 5.82 -26.78
N ALA A 183 9.53 5.49 -26.18
CA ALA A 183 9.05 4.11 -26.04
C ALA A 183 9.01 3.36 -27.38
N GLY A 184 8.75 4.06 -28.47
CA GLY A 184 8.76 3.52 -29.83
C GLY A 184 10.08 2.89 -30.27
N ASP A 185 11.21 3.34 -29.72
CA ASP A 185 12.54 2.79 -30.03
C ASP A 185 12.71 1.37 -29.45
N TYR A 186 11.93 1.05 -28.43
CA TYR A 186 11.95 -0.25 -27.72
C TYR A 186 10.58 -0.94 -27.75
N SER A 187 9.80 -0.71 -28.79
CA SER A 187 8.41 -1.20 -28.89
C SER A 187 8.29 -2.70 -28.65
N GLY A 188 7.39 -3.09 -27.74
CA GLY A 188 7.16 -4.45 -27.31
C GLY A 188 8.19 -4.99 -26.30
N LYS A 189 9.12 -4.12 -25.83
CA LYS A 189 10.17 -4.47 -24.87
C LYS A 189 10.21 -3.54 -23.65
N ILE A 190 9.11 -2.89 -23.35
CA ILE A 190 8.95 -2.04 -22.18
C ILE A 190 8.10 -2.79 -21.15
N THR A 191 8.49 -2.72 -19.89
CA THR A 191 7.66 -3.13 -18.75
C THR A 191 7.02 -1.93 -18.07
N ALA A 192 5.83 -2.13 -17.50
CA ALA A 192 5.15 -1.14 -16.69
C ALA A 192 4.46 -1.81 -15.49
N TYR A 193 4.38 -1.11 -14.37
CA TYR A 193 3.73 -1.63 -13.17
C TYR A 193 2.22 -1.75 -13.38
N ASP A 194 1.66 -2.93 -13.09
CA ASP A 194 0.24 -3.25 -13.29
C ASP A 194 -0.62 -2.82 -12.10
N ASN A 195 -0.73 -1.52 -11.91
CA ASN A 195 -1.58 -0.94 -10.86
C ASN A 195 -2.10 0.43 -11.32
N PRO A 196 -3.35 0.83 -10.99
CA PRO A 196 -3.89 2.17 -11.28
C PRO A 196 -2.99 3.31 -10.81
N ILE A 197 -2.23 3.12 -9.72
CA ILE A 197 -1.31 4.13 -9.17
C ILE A 197 -0.21 4.53 -10.16
N TYR A 198 0.09 3.69 -11.17
CA TYR A 198 1.05 4.00 -12.24
C TYR A 198 0.66 5.23 -13.08
N ILE A 199 -0.59 5.70 -13.00
CA ILE A 199 -1.00 6.98 -13.60
C ILE A 199 -0.21 8.14 -12.99
N ALA A 200 0.22 8.04 -11.72
CA ALA A 200 1.07 9.03 -11.08
C ALA A 200 2.47 9.09 -11.69
N ASP A 201 3.03 7.97 -12.18
CA ASP A 201 4.33 7.95 -12.87
C ASP A 201 4.28 8.79 -14.16
N ALA A 202 3.19 8.67 -14.92
CA ALA A 202 2.94 9.52 -16.07
C ALA A 202 2.78 11.00 -15.67
N ALA A 203 2.10 11.27 -14.55
CA ALA A 203 1.95 12.63 -14.05
C ALA A 203 3.30 13.25 -13.63
N VAL A 204 4.17 12.49 -12.94
CA VAL A 204 5.55 12.94 -12.61
C VAL A 204 6.33 13.33 -13.88
N TYR A 205 6.27 12.50 -14.92
CA TYR A 205 6.87 12.84 -16.20
C TYR A 205 6.32 14.14 -16.79
N LEU A 206 4.99 14.30 -16.78
CA LEU A 206 4.31 15.48 -17.32
C LEU A 206 4.60 16.76 -16.53
N MET A 207 4.88 16.70 -15.22
CA MET A 207 5.27 17.86 -14.42
C MET A 207 6.45 18.60 -15.04
N THR A 208 7.40 17.85 -15.59
CA THR A 208 8.60 18.41 -16.21
C THR A 208 8.42 18.69 -17.71
N HIS A 209 7.77 17.78 -18.45
CA HIS A 209 7.69 17.82 -19.91
C HIS A 209 6.50 18.64 -20.45
N GLN A 210 5.44 18.82 -19.62
CA GLN A 210 4.27 19.66 -19.93
C GLN A 210 3.92 20.58 -18.77
N PRO A 211 4.82 21.50 -18.35
CA PRO A 211 4.62 22.33 -17.15
C PRO A 211 3.39 23.24 -17.23
N ASP A 212 2.88 23.53 -18.42
CA ASP A 212 1.66 24.29 -18.63
C ASP A 212 0.39 23.59 -18.07
N LEU A 213 0.46 22.28 -17.78
CA LEU A 213 -0.59 21.54 -17.09
C LEU A 213 -0.72 21.95 -15.63
N GLY A 214 0.33 22.52 -15.02
CA GLY A 214 0.32 22.98 -13.62
C GLY A 214 0.11 21.85 -12.61
N ILE A 215 0.61 20.64 -12.86
CA ILE A 215 0.57 19.53 -11.91
C ILE A 215 1.57 19.84 -10.79
N GLU A 216 1.09 19.96 -9.55
CA GLU A 216 1.92 20.20 -8.35
C GLU A 216 2.04 18.94 -7.48
N ASN A 217 1.08 18.02 -7.56
CA ASN A 217 1.07 16.74 -6.85
C ASN A 217 0.54 15.64 -7.80
N PRO A 218 1.31 14.58 -8.09
CA PRO A 218 0.92 13.55 -9.06
C PRO A 218 -0.30 12.72 -8.61
N TYR A 219 -0.71 12.82 -7.34
CA TYR A 219 -1.89 12.14 -6.78
C TYR A 219 -3.11 13.08 -6.65
N ALA A 220 -2.97 14.35 -7.03
CA ALA A 220 -4.02 15.36 -6.96
C ALA A 220 -4.29 15.93 -8.35
N LEU A 221 -4.77 15.10 -9.26
CA LEU A 221 -5.00 15.47 -10.65
C LEU A 221 -6.46 15.89 -10.87
N ASP A 222 -6.69 17.10 -11.38
CA ASP A 222 -7.99 17.45 -11.92
C ASP A 222 -8.27 16.73 -13.26
N GLU A 223 -9.48 16.84 -13.78
CA GLU A 223 -9.90 16.14 -15.00
C GLU A 223 -8.93 16.36 -16.20
N THR A 224 -8.42 17.58 -16.37
CA THR A 224 -7.53 17.92 -17.49
C THR A 224 -6.14 17.29 -17.31
N GLN A 225 -5.60 17.40 -16.12
CA GLN A 225 -4.29 16.83 -15.75
C GLN A 225 -4.33 15.31 -15.82
N PHE A 226 -5.39 14.71 -15.26
CA PHE A 226 -5.63 13.28 -15.28
C PHE A 226 -5.76 12.74 -16.70
N GLN A 227 -6.55 13.40 -17.55
CA GLN A 227 -6.72 12.96 -18.94
C GLN A 227 -5.40 13.02 -19.70
N ALA A 228 -4.53 14.01 -19.44
CA ALA A 228 -3.21 14.09 -20.06
C ALA A 228 -2.32 12.90 -19.66
N ALA A 229 -2.34 12.49 -18.38
CA ALA A 229 -1.60 11.32 -17.90
C ALA A 229 -2.14 10.03 -18.53
N VAL A 230 -3.47 9.88 -18.58
CA VAL A 230 -4.14 8.73 -19.22
C VAL A 230 -3.82 8.64 -20.71
N ASP A 231 -3.82 9.76 -21.42
CA ASP A 231 -3.49 9.78 -22.86
C ASP A 231 -2.04 9.38 -23.10
N LEU A 232 -1.10 9.86 -22.28
CA LEU A 232 0.31 9.45 -22.34
C LEU A 232 0.46 7.92 -22.13
N LEU A 233 -0.24 7.36 -21.17
CA LEU A 233 -0.21 5.91 -20.91
C LEU A 233 -0.88 5.09 -22.02
N LYS A 234 -1.93 5.61 -22.67
CA LYS A 234 -2.53 4.99 -23.86
C LYS A 234 -1.57 4.98 -25.05
N GLU A 235 -0.73 6.01 -25.19
CA GLU A 235 0.36 6.01 -26.17
C GLU A 235 1.44 5.01 -25.79
N GLN A 236 1.91 5.01 -24.55
CA GLN A 236 2.90 4.06 -24.04
C GLN A 236 2.43 2.61 -24.23
N ARG A 237 1.13 2.33 -24.01
CA ARG A 237 0.54 0.99 -24.10
C ARG A 237 0.86 0.28 -25.42
N GLN A 238 1.02 1.02 -26.51
CA GLN A 238 1.33 0.45 -27.82
C GLN A 238 2.75 -0.15 -27.88
N HIS A 239 3.59 0.20 -26.91
CA HIS A 239 5.00 -0.18 -26.83
C HIS A 239 5.31 -1.10 -25.63
N VAL A 240 4.37 -1.25 -24.70
CA VAL A 240 4.50 -2.14 -23.53
C VAL A 240 4.40 -3.59 -23.99
N GLY A 241 5.42 -4.38 -23.62
CA GLY A 241 5.46 -5.82 -23.84
C GLY A 241 4.85 -6.60 -22.66
N GLU A 242 5.09 -6.13 -21.44
CA GLU A 242 4.63 -6.78 -20.22
C GLU A 242 4.15 -5.75 -19.18
N TYR A 243 2.96 -5.99 -18.63
CA TYR A 243 2.51 -5.35 -17.39
C TYR A 243 2.75 -6.32 -16.23
N TRP A 244 3.48 -5.89 -15.21
CA TRP A 244 3.84 -6.74 -14.09
C TRP A 244 3.29 -6.21 -12.76
N SER A 245 2.81 -7.11 -11.92
CA SER A 245 2.49 -6.92 -10.50
C SER A 245 3.17 -7.98 -9.64
N ASP A 246 3.77 -8.99 -10.28
CA ASP A 246 4.60 -10.03 -9.69
C ASP A 246 6.05 -9.76 -10.12
N TYR A 247 6.93 -9.45 -9.15
CA TYR A 247 8.32 -9.09 -9.40
C TYR A 247 9.12 -10.18 -10.16
N LEU A 248 8.75 -11.46 -9.99
CA LEU A 248 9.40 -12.57 -10.70
C LEU A 248 9.13 -12.52 -12.21
N LYS A 249 8.01 -11.97 -12.64
CA LYS A 249 7.72 -11.79 -14.07
C LYS A 249 8.60 -10.73 -14.69
N GLU A 250 8.86 -9.63 -13.98
CA GLU A 250 9.76 -8.61 -14.47
C GLU A 250 11.19 -9.13 -14.55
N ILE A 251 11.68 -9.83 -13.51
CA ILE A 251 12.99 -10.50 -13.54
C ILE A 251 13.09 -11.38 -14.79
N GLN A 252 12.14 -12.28 -15.00
CA GLN A 252 12.13 -13.17 -16.16
C GLN A 252 12.15 -12.41 -17.48
N ALA A 253 11.38 -11.32 -17.62
CA ALA A 253 11.31 -10.55 -18.87
C ALA A 253 12.66 -9.91 -19.23
N PHE A 254 13.41 -9.45 -18.22
CA PHE A 254 14.75 -8.89 -18.42
C PHE A 254 15.80 -9.96 -18.68
N GLU A 255 15.76 -11.10 -17.98
CA GLU A 255 16.68 -12.22 -18.20
C GLU A 255 16.57 -12.81 -19.62
N THR A 256 15.34 -12.95 -20.11
CA THR A 256 15.11 -13.48 -21.46
C THR A 256 15.36 -12.46 -22.56
N GLY A 257 15.48 -11.16 -22.22
CA GLY A 257 15.60 -10.06 -23.17
C GLY A 257 14.27 -9.73 -23.87
N ASP A 258 13.15 -10.20 -23.32
CA ASP A 258 11.81 -9.82 -23.75
C ASP A 258 11.51 -8.37 -23.38
N SER A 259 12.16 -7.86 -22.31
CA SER A 259 12.12 -6.45 -21.91
C SER A 259 13.53 -5.85 -21.81
N VAL A 260 13.64 -4.54 -22.05
CA VAL A 260 14.92 -3.81 -22.03
C VAL A 260 14.87 -2.49 -21.25
N ALA A 261 13.68 -1.99 -20.93
CA ALA A 261 13.47 -0.83 -20.09
C ALA A 261 12.10 -0.90 -19.40
N GLY A 262 11.98 -0.34 -18.21
CA GLY A 262 10.70 -0.29 -17.49
C GLY A 262 10.81 0.23 -16.07
N THR A 263 9.67 0.36 -15.41
CA THR A 263 9.57 0.70 -14.00
C THR A 263 9.93 -0.52 -13.17
N THR A 264 10.74 -0.35 -12.14
CA THR A 264 11.22 -1.46 -11.29
C THR A 264 11.38 -1.05 -9.83
N TRP A 265 11.62 -2.05 -8.98
CA TRP A 265 12.09 -1.87 -7.61
C TRP A 265 13.56 -2.26 -7.48
N GLN A 266 14.27 -1.66 -6.53
CA GLN A 266 15.70 -1.92 -6.32
C GLN A 266 15.99 -3.42 -6.12
N VAL A 267 15.12 -4.14 -5.39
CA VAL A 267 15.26 -5.58 -5.16
C VAL A 267 15.32 -6.38 -6.46
N ILE A 268 14.56 -6.00 -7.48
CA ILE A 268 14.55 -6.67 -8.79
C ILE A 268 15.91 -6.51 -9.46
N GLN A 269 16.46 -5.29 -9.45
CA GLN A 269 17.80 -5.04 -9.97
C GLN A 269 18.86 -5.85 -9.20
N ASN A 270 18.74 -5.96 -7.87
CA ASN A 270 19.69 -6.71 -7.06
C ASN A 270 19.69 -8.19 -7.43
N VAL A 271 18.51 -8.79 -7.66
CA VAL A 271 18.38 -10.16 -8.13
C VAL A 271 19.01 -10.33 -9.50
N LEU A 272 18.64 -9.48 -10.46
CA LEU A 272 19.19 -9.49 -11.83
C LEU A 272 20.71 -9.35 -11.84
N ALA A 273 21.27 -8.43 -11.05
CA ALA A 273 22.72 -8.26 -10.92
C ALA A 273 23.38 -9.48 -10.28
N GLY A 274 22.76 -10.09 -9.27
CA GLY A 274 23.23 -11.33 -8.63
C GLY A 274 23.30 -12.51 -9.60
N GLU A 275 22.42 -12.55 -10.59
CA GLU A 275 22.38 -13.56 -11.66
C GLU A 275 23.26 -13.20 -12.87
N GLY A 276 23.88 -12.00 -12.85
CA GLY A 276 24.83 -11.55 -13.87
C GLY A 276 24.16 -10.92 -15.10
N ALA A 277 22.91 -10.47 -14.98
CA ALA A 277 22.23 -9.74 -16.04
C ALA A 277 22.93 -8.40 -16.32
N THR A 278 22.90 -7.95 -17.58
CA THR A 278 23.47 -6.66 -18.00
C THR A 278 22.46 -5.53 -17.84
N THR A 279 22.01 -5.34 -16.60
CA THR A 279 21.01 -4.34 -16.22
C THR A 279 21.55 -3.35 -15.20
N ASP A 280 20.96 -2.16 -15.17
CA ASP A 280 21.22 -1.13 -14.16
C ASP A 280 19.94 -0.32 -13.92
N VAL A 281 19.89 0.43 -12.83
CA VAL A 281 18.78 1.32 -12.48
C VAL A 281 19.22 2.76 -12.36
N VAL A 282 18.28 3.65 -12.57
CA VAL A 282 18.48 5.09 -12.35
C VAL A 282 17.23 5.69 -11.71
N LEU A 283 17.43 6.66 -10.81
CA LEU A 283 16.40 7.62 -10.44
C LEU A 283 16.45 8.74 -11.49
N PRO A 284 15.39 8.88 -12.32
CA PRO A 284 15.39 9.90 -13.38
C PRO A 284 15.39 11.33 -12.86
N ASP A 285 15.85 12.28 -13.70
CA ASP A 285 15.93 13.71 -13.37
C ASP A 285 14.57 14.33 -13.00
N GLU A 286 13.45 13.74 -13.47
CA GLU A 286 12.09 14.15 -13.12
C GLU A 286 11.68 13.73 -11.70
N GLY A 287 12.48 12.90 -11.04
CA GLY A 287 12.10 12.17 -9.84
C GLY A 287 11.31 10.90 -10.17
N ALA A 288 10.77 10.27 -9.16
CA ALA A 288 10.01 9.03 -9.29
C ALA A 288 8.85 8.97 -8.30
N THR A 289 7.89 8.09 -8.54
CA THR A 289 6.98 7.63 -7.50
C THR A 289 7.70 6.62 -6.61
N GLY A 290 7.12 6.30 -5.45
CA GLY A 290 7.68 5.31 -4.54
C GLY A 290 6.68 4.92 -3.48
N TRP A 291 7.07 4.04 -2.58
CA TRP A 291 6.20 3.58 -1.49
C TRP A 291 6.85 3.79 -0.12
N SER A 292 6.01 3.95 0.89
CA SER A 292 6.34 3.76 2.29
C SER A 292 5.17 3.04 2.92
N ASP A 293 5.33 1.75 3.15
CA ASP A 293 4.28 0.92 3.69
C ASP A 293 4.09 1.21 5.18
N THR A 294 2.85 1.17 5.63
CA THR A 294 2.47 1.51 7.00
C THR A 294 1.79 0.32 7.65
N TRP A 295 2.27 -0.10 8.82
CA TRP A 295 1.59 -1.06 9.68
C TRP A 295 0.42 -0.40 10.37
N MET A 296 -0.80 -0.85 10.06
CA MET A 296 -2.05 -0.28 10.55
C MET A 296 -2.84 -1.32 11.35
N ILE A 297 -3.62 -0.86 12.34
CA ILE A 297 -4.43 -1.72 13.21
C ILE A 297 -5.89 -1.68 12.75
N SER A 298 -6.52 -2.84 12.64
CA SER A 298 -7.94 -2.98 12.33
C SER A 298 -8.82 -2.27 13.37
N SER A 299 -9.84 -1.57 12.91
CA SER A 299 -10.84 -0.95 13.80
C SER A 299 -11.71 -1.96 14.55
N THR A 300 -11.70 -3.22 14.13
CA THR A 300 -12.49 -4.32 14.70
C THR A 300 -11.64 -5.35 15.44
N THR A 301 -10.33 -5.07 15.65
CA THR A 301 -9.44 -6.01 16.35
C THR A 301 -9.95 -6.34 17.75
N GLU A 302 -9.88 -7.64 18.10
CA GLU A 302 -10.08 -8.11 19.46
C GLU A 302 -8.75 -8.26 20.23
N HIS A 303 -7.59 -7.98 19.55
CA HIS A 303 -6.23 -8.16 20.06
C HIS A 303 -5.39 -6.86 19.98
N PRO A 304 -5.89 -5.72 20.53
CA PRO A 304 -5.20 -4.43 20.38
C PRO A 304 -3.81 -4.41 21.02
N ASN A 305 -3.61 -5.06 22.18
CA ASN A 305 -2.30 -5.04 22.84
C ASN A 305 -1.25 -5.86 22.08
N CYS A 306 -1.62 -7.02 21.54
CA CYS A 306 -0.74 -7.79 20.65
C CYS A 306 -0.46 -7.04 19.34
N SER A 307 -1.44 -6.29 18.80
CA SER A 307 -1.27 -5.46 17.60
C SER A 307 -0.26 -4.33 17.83
N TYR A 308 -0.39 -3.57 18.92
CA TYR A 308 0.59 -2.54 19.29
C TYR A 308 1.98 -3.12 19.55
N ALA A 309 2.05 -4.29 20.21
CA ALA A 309 3.32 -4.98 20.42
C ALA A 309 3.97 -5.39 19.10
N TRP A 310 3.18 -5.80 18.08
CA TRP A 310 3.68 -6.09 16.75
C TRP A 310 4.22 -4.84 16.05
N LEU A 311 3.51 -3.71 16.11
CA LEU A 311 3.97 -2.47 15.51
C LEU A 311 5.32 -2.00 16.12
N ASP A 312 5.48 -2.09 17.45
CA ASP A 312 6.75 -1.76 18.11
C ASP A 312 7.86 -2.76 17.76
N TRP A 313 7.52 -4.04 17.67
CA TRP A 313 8.46 -5.12 17.35
C TRP A 313 9.03 -4.96 15.95
N ILE A 314 8.16 -4.84 14.95
CA ILE A 314 8.57 -4.77 13.53
C ILE A 314 9.28 -3.46 13.19
N ALA A 315 9.02 -2.38 13.93
CA ALA A 315 9.71 -1.10 13.81
C ALA A 315 10.97 -1.01 14.67
N SER A 316 11.24 -2.00 15.55
CA SER A 316 12.47 -2.00 16.35
C SER A 316 13.71 -2.12 15.45
N PRO A 317 14.82 -1.45 15.78
CA PRO A 317 15.99 -1.36 14.89
C PRO A 317 16.50 -2.70 14.37
N GLU A 318 16.63 -3.69 15.26
CA GLU A 318 17.13 -5.03 14.88
C GLU A 318 16.18 -5.71 13.89
N VAL A 319 14.89 -5.77 14.21
CA VAL A 319 13.91 -6.47 13.37
C VAL A 319 13.69 -5.72 12.07
N ASN A 320 13.52 -4.39 12.14
CA ASN A 320 13.31 -3.56 10.95
C ASN A 320 14.51 -3.63 10.00
N GLY A 321 15.74 -3.60 10.52
CA GLY A 321 16.95 -3.74 9.70
C GLY A 321 16.99 -5.06 8.96
N VAL A 322 16.70 -6.18 9.64
CA VAL A 322 16.71 -7.52 9.02
C VAL A 322 15.54 -7.67 8.03
N ALA A 323 14.32 -7.27 8.42
CA ALA A 323 13.13 -7.43 7.58
C ALA A 323 13.21 -6.60 6.28
N THR A 324 13.63 -5.34 6.38
CA THR A 324 13.76 -4.46 5.20
C THR A 324 14.96 -4.84 4.32
N SER A 325 16.03 -5.43 4.88
CA SER A 325 17.12 -6.00 4.08
C SER A 325 16.66 -7.24 3.33
N TYR A 326 15.90 -8.13 3.98
CA TYR A 326 15.33 -9.33 3.34
C TYR A 326 14.40 -8.98 2.19
N PHE A 327 13.50 -8.02 2.40
CA PHE A 327 12.59 -7.57 1.36
C PHE A 327 13.33 -6.79 0.25
N GLY A 328 14.39 -6.04 0.59
CA GLY A 328 15.16 -5.24 -0.37
C GLY A 328 14.64 -3.81 -0.53
N GLU A 329 14.49 -3.10 0.61
CA GLU A 329 14.10 -1.70 0.70
C GLU A 329 14.88 -0.95 1.77
N ALA A 330 14.79 0.37 1.81
CA ALA A 330 15.36 1.18 2.88
C ALA A 330 14.55 0.98 4.18
N PRO A 331 15.23 0.87 5.35
CA PRO A 331 14.56 0.78 6.64
C PRO A 331 13.89 2.11 7.03
N SER A 332 12.98 2.05 8.00
CA SER A 332 12.30 3.25 8.50
C SER A 332 13.12 4.10 9.47
N SER A 333 14.28 3.62 9.92
CA SER A 333 15.10 4.35 10.92
C SER A 333 16.60 4.17 10.65
N ASP A 334 17.39 5.17 11.07
CA ASP A 334 18.85 5.13 10.99
C ASP A 334 19.44 4.02 11.86
N ALA A 335 18.87 3.77 13.03
CA ALA A 335 19.34 2.73 13.95
C ALA A 335 19.18 1.31 13.38
N ALA A 336 18.30 1.09 12.43
CA ALA A 336 18.15 -0.20 11.75
C ALA A 336 19.37 -0.53 10.87
N CYS A 337 20.12 0.48 10.43
CA CYS A 337 21.34 0.31 9.65
C CYS A 337 22.49 -0.32 10.45
N ASP A 338 22.41 -0.37 11.79
CA ASP A 338 23.38 -1.11 12.61
C ASP A 338 23.23 -2.65 12.46
N TYR A 339 22.11 -3.11 11.89
CA TYR A 339 21.75 -4.52 11.74
C TYR A 339 21.71 -5.03 10.29
N ARG A 340 22.17 -4.20 9.33
CA ARG A 340 22.27 -4.53 7.91
C ARG A 340 23.45 -3.81 7.26
N GLU A 341 24.00 -4.35 6.18
CA GLU A 341 25.21 -3.83 5.53
C GLU A 341 24.91 -2.99 4.26
N ASP A 342 23.67 -2.95 3.80
CA ASP A 342 23.26 -2.44 2.49
C ASP A 342 22.48 -1.12 2.52
N CYS A 343 22.43 -0.43 3.66
CA CYS A 343 21.72 0.84 3.83
C CYS A 343 22.11 1.92 2.79
N GLU A 344 23.41 2.01 2.48
CA GLU A 344 23.90 2.98 1.48
C GLU A 344 23.35 2.68 0.08
N ALA A 345 23.19 1.40 -0.27
CA ALA A 345 22.65 0.99 -1.58
C ALA A 345 21.16 1.35 -1.75
N TYR A 346 20.44 1.48 -0.64
CA TYR A 346 19.03 1.88 -0.62
C TYR A 346 18.84 3.37 -0.26
N HIS A 347 19.91 4.16 -0.17
CA HIS A 347 19.85 5.58 0.23
C HIS A 347 19.13 5.80 1.57
N ALA A 348 19.30 4.86 2.54
CA ALA A 348 18.63 4.94 3.82
C ALA A 348 19.00 6.24 4.56
N GLY A 349 17.97 7.00 4.98
CA GLY A 349 18.15 8.28 5.69
C GLY A 349 18.61 9.44 4.82
N ASP A 350 18.81 9.27 3.53
CA ASP A 350 19.16 10.35 2.61
C ASP A 350 17.90 11.18 2.28
N ALA A 351 17.74 12.30 2.99
CA ALA A 351 16.60 13.19 2.81
C ALA A 351 16.58 13.89 1.43
N ASP A 352 17.74 14.14 0.83
CA ASP A 352 17.81 14.74 -0.50
C ASP A 352 17.34 13.73 -1.58
N TYR A 353 17.68 12.45 -1.41
CA TYR A 353 17.16 11.39 -2.25
C TYR A 353 15.65 11.21 -2.03
N ALA A 354 15.20 11.09 -0.78
CA ALA A 354 13.80 10.92 -0.43
C ALA A 354 12.91 12.07 -0.93
N SER A 355 13.45 13.29 -1.03
CA SER A 355 12.72 14.46 -1.53
C SER A 355 12.42 14.43 -3.04
N GLN A 356 13.05 13.52 -3.79
CA GLN A 356 12.80 13.31 -5.21
C GLN A 356 11.74 12.22 -5.46
N ILE A 357 11.22 11.62 -4.38
CA ILE A 357 10.27 10.53 -4.45
C ILE A 357 8.88 11.04 -4.05
N TRP A 358 7.93 10.83 -4.93
CA TRP A 358 6.51 11.03 -4.69
C TRP A 358 5.92 9.74 -4.09
N TYR A 359 5.85 9.68 -2.76
CA TYR A 359 5.33 8.49 -2.10
C TYR A 359 3.85 8.26 -2.39
N TRP A 360 3.49 7.04 -2.72
CA TRP A 360 2.12 6.66 -3.03
C TRP A 360 1.15 7.17 -1.99
N THR A 361 0.14 7.83 -2.47
CA THR A 361 -0.97 8.35 -1.67
C THR A 361 -2.25 8.10 -2.44
N THR A 362 -3.27 7.60 -1.77
CA THR A 362 -4.56 7.32 -2.40
C THR A 362 -5.13 8.61 -3.01
N PRO A 363 -5.38 8.68 -4.32
CA PRO A 363 -6.09 9.80 -4.92
C PRO A 363 -7.53 9.91 -4.38
N ILE A 364 -7.91 11.09 -3.94
CA ILE A 364 -9.24 11.40 -3.41
C ILE A 364 -9.83 12.62 -4.11
N ALA A 365 -11.17 12.79 -4.03
CA ALA A 365 -11.86 13.87 -4.70
C ALA A 365 -11.49 15.27 -4.16
N GLU A 366 -11.15 15.36 -2.85
CA GLU A 366 -10.56 16.54 -2.26
C GLU A 366 -9.08 16.57 -2.64
N CYS A 367 -8.70 17.62 -3.39
CA CYS A 367 -7.33 17.67 -3.92
C CYS A 367 -6.27 17.72 -2.82
N LEU A 368 -5.37 16.75 -2.79
CA LEU A 368 -4.29 16.61 -1.80
C LEU A 368 -3.27 17.76 -1.84
N ASP A 369 -3.26 18.58 -2.89
CA ASP A 369 -2.46 19.80 -3.04
C ASP A 369 -3.15 21.05 -2.44
N GLY A 370 -4.35 20.87 -1.85
CA GLY A 370 -5.10 21.94 -1.17
C GLY A 370 -5.91 22.83 -2.10
N ARG A 371 -6.01 22.55 -3.40
CA ARG A 371 -6.96 23.23 -4.30
C ARG A 371 -8.39 22.92 -3.87
N THR A 372 -9.24 23.96 -3.81
CA THR A 372 -10.65 23.86 -3.39
C THR A 372 -11.64 24.34 -4.44
N ASP A 373 -11.15 24.84 -5.57
CA ASP A 373 -11.93 25.37 -6.69
C ASP A 373 -12.11 24.35 -7.82
N VAL A 374 -11.48 23.18 -7.68
CA VAL A 374 -11.60 22.04 -8.58
C VAL A 374 -11.83 20.76 -7.77
N GLU A 375 -12.33 19.73 -8.41
CA GLU A 375 -12.42 18.36 -7.89
C GLU A 375 -11.32 17.52 -8.53
N CYS A 376 -10.60 16.74 -7.73
CA CYS A 376 -9.59 15.82 -8.21
C CYS A 376 -10.20 14.44 -8.52
N MET A 377 -9.55 13.71 -9.40
CA MET A 377 -9.99 12.38 -9.81
C MET A 377 -9.64 11.38 -8.70
N ASP A 378 -10.67 10.74 -8.13
CA ASP A 378 -10.52 9.77 -7.05
C ASP A 378 -9.99 8.41 -7.54
N TYR A 379 -9.65 7.52 -6.60
CA TYR A 379 -9.09 6.19 -6.93
C TYR A 379 -10.06 5.33 -7.75
N SER A 380 -11.37 5.55 -7.66
CA SER A 380 -12.35 4.85 -8.49
C SER A 380 -12.20 5.23 -9.96
N ALA A 381 -12.05 6.53 -10.24
CA ALA A 381 -11.78 7.03 -11.59
C ALA A 381 -10.43 6.52 -12.13
N TRP A 382 -9.41 6.44 -11.27
CA TRP A 382 -8.11 5.88 -11.63
C TRP A 382 -8.21 4.40 -12.01
N THR A 383 -8.97 3.60 -11.26
CA THR A 383 -9.20 2.17 -11.54
C THR A 383 -9.94 1.97 -12.87
N GLU A 384 -10.95 2.81 -13.14
CA GLU A 384 -11.69 2.76 -14.41
C GLU A 384 -10.78 3.10 -15.60
N ALA A 385 -10.03 4.21 -15.50
CA ALA A 385 -9.08 4.61 -16.53
C ALA A 385 -7.96 3.60 -16.76
N TRP A 386 -7.45 2.96 -15.67
CA TRP A 386 -6.44 1.91 -15.78
C TRP A 386 -6.95 0.71 -16.60
N SER A 387 -8.20 0.32 -16.36
CA SER A 387 -8.85 -0.72 -17.15
C SER A 387 -8.95 -0.36 -18.63
N GLU A 388 -9.23 0.91 -18.95
CA GLU A 388 -9.25 1.40 -20.33
C GLU A 388 -7.85 1.47 -20.98
N ILE A 389 -6.81 1.85 -20.22
CA ILE A 389 -5.42 1.90 -20.69
C ILE A 389 -4.97 0.52 -21.12
N LYS A 390 -5.25 -0.49 -20.31
CA LYS A 390 -4.82 -1.86 -20.62
C LYS A 390 -5.59 -2.52 -21.75
N GLY A 391 -6.88 -2.19 -21.93
CA GLY A 391 -7.75 -2.67 -23.01
C GLY A 391 -8.54 -3.93 -22.67
#